data_7d1107a39c6589eba6dae89ed118a0aa
#
_entry.id   7d1107a39c6589eba6dae89ed118a0aa
#
_cell.length_a   1.000
_cell.length_b   1.000
_cell.length_c   1.000
_cell.angle_alpha   90.00
_cell.angle_beta   90.00
_cell.angle_gamma   90.00
#
_symmetry.space_group_name_H-M   'P 1'
#
loop_
_entity.id
_entity.type
_entity.pdbx_description
1 polymer ?
#
loop_
_entity_poly.entity_id
_entity_poly.type
_entity_poly.pdbx_seq_one_letter_code
_entity_poly.pdbx_strand_id
1 'polypeptide(L)' 'FTQALGMSVIDYLQKLRLHHACQQIEVSTRSIADIAFNVGYQNVNAFRKIFRKEYGLSPVEYRKRFAIN' A
#
# COMPACT_ATOMS: atom_id res chain seq x y z
N PHE A 1 18.28 2.78 14.52
CA PHE A 1 16.95 2.20 14.25
C PHE A 1 16.87 1.53 12.88
N THR A 2 17.05 2.30 11.80
CA THR A 2 16.97 1.76 10.45
C THR A 2 18.05 0.74 10.15
N GLN A 3 19.23 0.93 10.72
CA GLN A 3 20.35 0.00 10.50
C GLN A 3 20.05 -1.38 11.05
N ALA A 4 19.35 -1.45 12.16
CA ALA A 4 19.00 -2.72 12.76
C ALA A 4 18.04 -3.52 11.87
N LEU A 5 17.24 -2.81 11.08
CA LEU A 5 16.29 -3.43 10.16
C LEU A 5 16.89 -3.65 8.76
N GLY A 6 18.07 -3.09 8.51
CA GLY A 6 18.69 -3.20 7.20
C GLY A 6 17.99 -2.40 6.11
N MET A 7 17.23 -1.37 6.47
CA MET A 7 16.54 -0.52 5.49
C MET A 7 16.60 0.95 5.91
N SER A 8 16.43 1.84 4.94
CA SER A 8 16.40 3.27 5.20
C SER A 8 15.09 3.67 5.85
N VAL A 9 15.06 4.90 6.40
CA VAL A 9 13.82 5.46 6.97
C VAL A 9 12.74 5.55 5.89
N ILE A 10 13.14 5.95 4.67
CA ILE A 10 12.20 6.08 3.56
C ILE A 10 11.59 4.73 3.21
N ASP A 11 12.42 3.68 3.14
CA ASP A 11 11.93 2.33 2.84
C ASP A 11 10.98 1.84 3.91
N TYR A 12 11.31 2.10 5.16
CA TYR A 12 10.44 1.71 6.28
C TYR A 12 9.08 2.41 6.18
N LEU A 13 9.10 3.72 5.90
CA LEU A 13 7.85 4.48 5.78
C LEU A 13 7.01 4.00 4.60
N GLN A 14 7.64 3.65 3.47
CA GLN A 14 6.90 3.10 2.34
C GLN A 14 6.21 1.79 2.71
N LYS A 15 6.91 0.90 3.39
CA LYS A 15 6.32 -0.37 3.81
C LYS A 15 5.17 -0.15 4.77
N LEU A 16 5.30 0.79 5.68
CA LEU A 16 4.24 1.12 6.63
C LEU A 16 3.01 1.68 5.93
N ARG A 17 3.21 2.58 4.96
CA ARG A 17 2.11 3.14 4.18
C ARG A 17 1.39 2.05 3.39
N LEU A 18 2.14 1.15 2.76
CA LEU A 18 1.55 0.06 2.01
C LEU A 18 0.78 -0.90 2.91
N HIS A 19 1.30 -1.15 4.09
CA HIS A 19 0.61 -1.99 5.08
C HIS A 19 -0.74 -1.38 5.46
N HIS A 20 -0.77 -0.08 5.74
CA HIS A 20 -2.02 0.61 6.04
C HIS A 20 -2.98 0.57 4.86
N ALA A 21 -2.45 0.71 3.63
CA ALA A 21 -3.27 0.62 2.43
C ALA A 21 -3.91 -0.77 2.31
N CYS A 22 -3.15 -1.83 2.56
CA CYS A 22 -3.69 -3.19 2.52
C CYS A 22 -4.85 -3.35 3.48
N GLN A 23 -4.71 -2.83 4.71
CA GLN A 23 -5.78 -2.91 5.70
C GLN A 23 -7.05 -2.21 5.20
N GLN A 24 -6.91 -1.03 4.63
CA GLN A 24 -8.06 -0.30 4.11
C GLN A 24 -8.69 -0.99 2.90
N ILE A 25 -7.87 -1.56 2.02
CA ILE A 25 -8.37 -2.30 0.87
C ILE A 25 -9.21 -3.49 1.33
N GLU A 26 -8.77 -4.17 2.38
CA GLU A 26 -9.45 -5.36 2.89
C GLU A 26 -10.78 -5.06 3.56
N VAL A 27 -10.86 -3.95 4.30
CA VAL A 27 -11.99 -3.70 5.18
C VAL A 27 -12.92 -2.58 4.72
N SER A 28 -12.57 -1.84 3.69
CA SER A 28 -13.41 -0.73 3.22
C SER A 28 -13.74 -0.87 1.75
N THR A 29 -14.72 -0.09 1.30
CA THR A 29 -15.12 -0.04 -0.09
C THR A 29 -14.58 1.20 -0.80
N ARG A 30 -13.68 1.94 -0.16
CA ARG A 30 -13.09 3.14 -0.76
C ARG A 30 -12.35 2.80 -2.04
N SER A 31 -12.31 3.75 -2.97
CA SER A 31 -11.57 3.56 -4.21
C SER A 31 -10.07 3.44 -3.91
N ILE A 32 -9.35 2.79 -4.82
CA ILE A 32 -7.90 2.66 -4.69
C ILE A 32 -7.23 4.04 -4.65
N ALA A 33 -7.72 4.99 -5.46
CA ALA A 33 -7.19 6.35 -5.45
C ALA A 33 -7.35 7.02 -4.08
N ASP A 34 -8.53 6.89 -3.47
CA ASP A 34 -8.78 7.46 -2.15
C ASP A 34 -7.85 6.86 -1.11
N ILE A 35 -7.66 5.55 -1.16
CA ILE A 35 -6.77 4.86 -0.22
C ILE A 35 -5.34 5.35 -0.40
N ALA A 36 -4.89 5.48 -1.65
CA ALA A 36 -3.54 5.95 -1.94
C ALA A 36 -3.29 7.33 -1.33
N PHE A 37 -4.22 8.26 -1.53
CA PHE A 37 -4.09 9.60 -0.97
C PHE A 37 -4.14 9.58 0.56
N ASN A 38 -5.00 8.74 1.11
CA ASN A 38 -5.18 8.65 2.56
C ASN A 38 -3.93 8.14 3.27
N VAL A 39 -3.17 7.26 2.64
CA VAL A 39 -1.94 6.74 3.25
C VAL A 39 -0.70 7.57 2.90
N GLY A 40 -0.86 8.66 2.15
CA GLY A 40 0.22 9.61 1.94
C GLY A 40 0.82 9.67 0.54
N TYR A 41 0.24 8.99 -0.43
CA TYR A 41 0.70 9.09 -1.82
C TYR A 41 -0.06 10.20 -2.54
N GLN A 42 0.67 11.02 -3.29
CA GLN A 42 0.07 12.11 -4.05
C GLN A 42 -0.34 11.68 -5.45
N ASN A 43 0.17 10.55 -5.91
CA ASN A 43 -0.06 10.06 -7.27
C ASN A 43 -0.44 8.58 -7.20
N VAL A 44 -1.66 8.27 -7.66
CA VAL A 44 -2.16 6.92 -7.59
C VAL A 44 -1.37 5.95 -8.48
N ASN A 45 -0.82 6.44 -9.59
CA ASN A 45 -0.01 5.58 -10.46
C ASN A 45 1.29 5.16 -9.78
N ALA A 46 1.91 6.08 -9.05
CA ALA A 46 3.10 5.77 -8.26
C ALA A 46 2.76 4.72 -7.18
N PHE A 47 1.62 4.91 -6.52
CA PHE A 47 1.15 3.95 -5.51
C PHE A 47 0.96 2.57 -6.12
N ARG A 48 0.31 2.48 -7.28
CA ARG A 48 0.07 1.20 -7.94
C ARG A 48 1.36 0.48 -8.29
N LYS A 49 2.34 1.21 -8.80
CA LYS A 49 3.64 0.61 -9.16
C LYS A 49 4.35 0.06 -7.93
N ILE A 50 4.40 0.85 -6.87
CA ILE A 50 5.07 0.44 -5.65
C ILE A 50 4.35 -0.74 -5.01
N PHE A 51 3.02 -0.71 -4.98
CA PHE A 51 2.22 -1.78 -4.43
C PHE A 51 2.47 -3.09 -5.17
N ARG A 52 2.44 -3.05 -6.50
CA ARG A 52 2.66 -4.25 -7.30
C ARG A 52 4.07 -4.79 -7.12
N LYS A 53 5.06 -3.91 -7.00
CA LYS A 53 6.43 -4.33 -6.77
C LYS A 53 6.58 -5.05 -5.44
N GLU A 54 5.90 -4.56 -4.41
CA GLU A 54 6.01 -5.08 -3.05
C GLU A 54 5.24 -6.39 -2.87
N TYR A 55 4.05 -6.48 -3.44
CA TYR A 55 3.13 -7.60 -3.20
C TYR A 55 2.92 -8.53 -4.39
N GLY A 56 3.42 -8.17 -5.56
CA GLY A 56 3.23 -8.98 -6.76
C GLY A 56 1.85 -8.89 -7.39
N LEU A 57 0.95 -8.10 -6.81
CA LEU A 57 -0.40 -7.89 -7.31
C LEU A 57 -0.71 -6.41 -7.37
N SER A 58 -1.56 -5.99 -8.29
CA SER A 58 -2.07 -4.63 -8.26
C SER A 58 -3.04 -4.47 -7.08
N PRO A 59 -3.30 -3.23 -6.62
CA PRO A 59 -4.27 -3.02 -5.54
C PRO A 59 -5.65 -3.57 -5.87
N VAL A 60 -6.09 -3.47 -7.13
CA VAL A 60 -7.39 -4.01 -7.54
C VAL A 60 -7.40 -5.52 -7.45
N GLU A 61 -6.35 -6.17 -7.91
CA GLU A 61 -6.23 -7.63 -7.81
C GLU A 61 -6.18 -8.08 -6.34
N TYR A 62 -5.47 -7.34 -5.52
CA TYR A 62 -5.39 -7.61 -4.10
C TYR A 62 -6.77 -7.53 -3.46
N ARG A 63 -7.56 -6.50 -3.81
CA ARG A 63 -8.92 -6.36 -3.28
C ARG A 63 -9.80 -7.54 -3.66
N LYS A 64 -9.73 -7.96 -4.91
CA LYS A 64 -10.54 -9.09 -5.37
C LYS A 64 -10.21 -10.37 -4.63
N ARG A 65 -8.95 -10.54 -4.25
CA ARG A 65 -8.48 -11.78 -3.64
C ARG A 65 -8.65 -11.79 -2.11
N PHE A 66 -8.49 -10.64 -1.47
CA PHE A 66 -8.40 -10.58 -0.01
C PHE A 66 -9.46 -9.72 0.66
N ALA A 67 -10.34 -9.05 -0.10
CA ALA A 67 -11.37 -8.22 0.53
C ALA A 67 -12.28 -9.07 1.41
N ILE A 68 -12.55 -8.56 2.60
CA ILE A 68 -13.41 -9.23 3.56
C ILE A 68 -14.89 -8.99 3.24
N ASN A 69 -15.19 -7.86 2.62
CA ASN A 69 -16.56 -7.48 2.28
C ASN A 69 -17.10 -8.26 1.09
#